data_25e425aca0521b74280dc6d8a9be2e8d
#
_entry.id   25e425aca0521b74280dc6d8a9be2e8d
#
_cell.length_a   1.000
_cell.length_b   1.000
_cell.length_c   1.000
_cell.angle_alpha   90.00
_cell.angle_beta   90.00
_cell.angle_gamma   90.00
#
_symmetry.space_group_name_H-M   'P 1'
#
loop_
_entity.id
_entity.type
_entity.pdbx_description
1 polymer ?
#
loop_
_entity_poly.entity_id
_entity_poly.type
_entity_poly.pdbx_seq_one_letter_code
_entity_poly.pdbx_strand_id
1 'polypeptide(L)'
;MCSSDLDNSFITILAREDVPGLAVRLPSGEWLAPPVIPGTFLVNLGNMMKRWSNDRFLSTPHGVLNDSGTDRYSIAFFYSPNVDTVIECLPSCVGPDNPPRYEPAVYRDLVLAFYNANYFHRSGYAGARAAAS
;
A
#
# COMPACT_ATOMS: atom_id res chain seq x y z
N MET A 1 19.30 2.19 4.17
CA MET A 1 18.07 2.14 5.00
C MET A 1 16.91 1.88 4.09
N CYS A 2 16.24 0.75 4.25
CA CYS A 2 15.00 0.48 3.51
C CYS A 2 13.93 1.42 4.04
N SER A 3 13.39 2.31 3.21
CA SER A 3 12.20 3.06 3.59
C SER A 3 11.04 2.07 3.64
N SER A 4 10.36 1.97 4.77
CA SER A 4 9.11 1.23 4.84
C SER A 4 8.08 1.92 3.97
N ASP A 5 7.50 1.18 3.04
CA ASP A 5 6.43 1.66 2.17
C ASP A 5 5.08 1.11 2.64
N LEU A 6 4.02 1.83 2.32
CA LEU A 6 2.63 1.43 2.52
C LEU A 6 1.93 1.53 1.18
N ASP A 7 1.37 0.42 0.72
CA ASP A 7 0.58 0.43 -0.51
C ASP A 7 -0.66 1.31 -0.36
N ASN A 8 -0.89 2.16 -1.35
CA ASN A 8 -2.10 2.98 -1.41
C ASN A 8 -3.26 2.30 -2.15
N SER A 9 -3.12 1.03 -2.49
CA SER A 9 -4.13 0.21 -3.15
C SER A 9 -5.14 -0.38 -2.15
N PHE A 10 -6.12 -1.12 -2.66
CA PHE A 10 -6.95 -2.01 -1.85
C PHE A 10 -6.19 -3.29 -1.53
N ILE A 11 -5.71 -3.97 -2.56
CA ILE A 11 -5.02 -5.25 -2.47
C ILE A 11 -3.80 -5.19 -3.38
N THR A 12 -2.68 -5.70 -2.91
CA THR A 12 -1.49 -5.95 -3.71
C THR A 12 -1.27 -7.45 -3.83
N ILE A 13 -1.13 -7.94 -5.05
CA ILE A 13 -0.79 -9.34 -5.34
C ILE A 13 0.63 -9.36 -5.87
N LEU A 14 1.53 -10.03 -5.16
CA LEU A 14 2.95 -10.06 -5.47
C LEU A 14 3.39 -11.45 -5.93
N ALA A 15 3.81 -11.55 -7.20
CA ALA A 15 4.62 -12.66 -7.69
C ALA A 15 6.08 -12.39 -7.34
N ARG A 16 6.80 -13.36 -6.80
CA ARG A 16 8.19 -13.22 -6.40
C ARG A 16 8.95 -14.52 -6.53
N GLU A 17 10.25 -14.40 -6.74
CA GLU A 17 11.20 -15.49 -6.69
C GLU A 17 11.61 -15.84 -5.26
N ASP A 18 12.24 -17.00 -5.08
CA ASP A 18 12.83 -17.43 -3.81
C ASP A 18 14.21 -16.79 -3.58
N VAL A 19 14.28 -15.47 -3.77
CA VAL A 19 15.44 -14.65 -3.42
C VAL A 19 15.05 -13.77 -2.23
N PRO A 20 15.79 -13.84 -1.11
CA PRO A 20 15.51 -13.05 0.08
C PRO A 20 15.48 -11.54 -0.18
N GLY A 21 14.88 -10.77 0.74
CA GLY A 21 14.94 -9.31 0.70
C GLY A 21 13.63 -8.62 1.07
N LEU A 22 12.46 -9.23 0.86
CA LEU A 22 11.22 -8.66 1.34
C LEU A 22 11.06 -8.89 2.84
N ALA A 23 10.77 -7.83 3.56
CA ALA A 23 10.38 -7.88 4.97
C ALA A 23 9.06 -7.12 5.18
N VAL A 24 8.22 -7.62 6.08
CA VAL A 24 6.96 -7.01 6.50
C VAL A 24 7.02 -6.72 7.99
N ARG A 25 6.42 -5.62 8.42
CA ARG A 25 6.39 -5.23 9.82
C ARG A 25 5.11 -5.69 10.48
N LEU A 26 5.22 -6.52 11.51
CA LEU A 26 4.09 -6.97 12.32
C LEU A 26 3.57 -5.83 13.22
N PRO A 27 2.32 -5.92 13.72
CA PRO A 27 1.79 -4.97 14.71
C PRO A 27 2.64 -4.87 15.99
N SER A 28 3.38 -5.93 16.33
CA SER A 28 4.36 -5.94 17.43
C SER A 28 5.56 -5.02 17.21
N GLY A 29 5.75 -4.55 15.97
CA GLY A 29 6.91 -3.78 15.53
C GLY A 29 8.06 -4.63 15.00
N GLU A 30 7.97 -5.95 15.11
CA GLU A 30 8.95 -6.90 14.58
C GLU A 30 8.89 -6.98 13.06
N TRP A 31 10.06 -7.15 12.43
CA TRP A 31 10.15 -7.38 10.99
C TRP A 31 10.25 -8.88 10.70
N LEU A 32 9.41 -9.37 9.81
CA LEU A 32 9.34 -10.75 9.38
C LEU A 32 9.61 -10.86 7.89
N ALA A 33 10.46 -11.80 7.50
CA ALA A 33 10.61 -12.22 6.11
C ALA A 33 9.54 -13.28 5.80
N PRO A 34 8.51 -12.97 4.98
CA PRO A 34 7.47 -13.96 4.68
C PRO A 34 8.07 -15.09 3.82
N PRO A 35 7.76 -16.36 4.11
CA PRO A 35 8.29 -17.49 3.35
C PRO A 35 7.80 -17.46 1.90
N VAL A 36 8.61 -17.96 0.97
CA VAL A 36 8.18 -18.22 -0.40
C VAL A 36 7.58 -19.61 -0.45
N ILE A 37 6.33 -19.69 -0.89
CA ILE A 37 5.63 -20.95 -1.11
C ILE A 37 5.48 -21.13 -2.63
N PRO A 38 6.08 -22.14 -3.25
CA PRO A 38 6.01 -22.35 -4.69
C PRO A 38 4.55 -22.43 -5.20
N GLY A 39 4.30 -21.78 -6.33
CA GLY A 39 2.97 -21.76 -6.95
C GLY A 39 1.95 -20.82 -6.28
N THR A 40 2.38 -19.97 -5.34
CA THR A 40 1.51 -19.00 -4.68
C THR A 40 1.95 -17.56 -4.92
N PHE A 41 1.04 -16.62 -4.63
CA PHE A 41 1.31 -15.20 -4.54
C PHE A 41 1.32 -14.76 -3.08
N LEU A 42 2.11 -13.74 -2.76
CA LEU A 42 1.94 -13.01 -1.51
C LEU A 42 0.87 -11.94 -1.72
N VAL A 43 -0.09 -11.86 -0.81
CA VAL A 43 -1.14 -10.84 -0.85
C VAL A 43 -1.06 -9.99 0.39
N ASN A 44 -1.05 -8.67 0.21
CA ASN A 44 -1.18 -7.71 1.30
C ASN A 44 -2.27 -6.68 1.00
N LEU A 45 -2.75 -6.03 2.05
CA LEU A 45 -3.78 -5.00 2.00
C LEU A 45 -3.13 -3.62 2.11
N GLY A 46 -3.66 -2.68 1.34
CA GLY A 46 -3.19 -1.31 1.33
C GLY A 46 -4.06 -0.34 2.13
N ASN A 47 -3.69 0.93 2.08
CA ASN A 47 -4.33 2.00 2.85
C ASN A 47 -5.82 2.19 2.51
N MET A 48 -6.22 1.91 1.26
CA MET A 48 -7.63 2.04 0.89
C MET A 48 -8.49 0.95 1.53
N MET A 49 -7.99 -0.29 1.62
CA MET A 49 -8.69 -1.36 2.34
C MET A 49 -8.78 -1.06 3.84
N LYS A 50 -7.70 -0.54 4.44
CA LYS A 50 -7.70 -0.09 5.83
C LYS A 50 -8.80 0.94 6.07
N ARG A 51 -8.88 1.98 5.23
CA ARG A 51 -9.90 3.03 5.31
C ARG A 51 -11.31 2.47 5.12
N TRP A 52 -11.52 1.67 4.09
CA TRP A 52 -12.81 1.09 3.75
C TRP A 52 -13.35 0.18 4.84
N SER A 53 -12.48 -0.62 5.45
CA SER A 53 -12.82 -1.52 6.54
C SER A 53 -12.84 -0.86 7.93
N ASN A 54 -12.74 0.47 8.03
CA ASN A 54 -12.71 1.19 9.29
C ASN A 54 -11.64 0.66 10.27
N ASP A 55 -10.42 0.44 9.77
CA ASP A 55 -9.26 -0.14 10.48
C ASP A 55 -9.43 -1.62 10.90
N ARG A 56 -10.45 -2.32 10.41
CA ARG A 56 -10.61 -3.75 10.68
C ARG A 56 -9.52 -4.58 9.99
N PHE A 57 -9.09 -4.14 8.82
CA PHE A 57 -7.90 -4.63 8.14
C PHE A 57 -6.81 -3.57 8.18
N LEU A 58 -5.57 -4.01 8.39
CA LEU A 58 -4.43 -3.11 8.49
C LEU A 58 -3.68 -3.05 7.16
N SER A 59 -3.15 -1.89 6.83
CA SER A 59 -2.11 -1.77 5.81
C SER A 59 -0.78 -2.13 6.44
N THR A 60 -0.04 -3.07 5.83
CA THR A 60 1.18 -3.64 6.42
C THR A 60 2.41 -2.91 5.88
N PRO A 61 3.18 -2.21 6.73
CA PRO A 61 4.45 -1.64 6.35
C PRO A 61 5.40 -2.74 5.86
N HIS A 62 6.03 -2.52 4.73
CA HIS A 62 6.96 -3.47 4.15
C HIS A 62 8.14 -2.76 3.49
N GLY A 63 9.18 -3.49 3.20
CA GLY A 63 10.34 -2.96 2.53
C GLY A 63 11.15 -4.07 1.87
N VAL A 64 12.02 -3.69 0.94
CA VAL A 64 12.90 -4.62 0.25
C VAL A 64 14.34 -4.19 0.44
N LEU A 65 15.17 -5.11 0.91
CA LEU A 65 16.63 -4.98 0.94
C LEU A 65 17.22 -6.22 0.27
N ASN A 66 17.82 -6.03 -0.89
CA ASN A 66 18.53 -7.12 -1.56
C ASN A 66 20.04 -7.05 -1.22
N ASP A 67 20.45 -7.87 -0.30
CA ASP A 67 21.86 -8.07 0.11
C ASP A 67 22.38 -9.48 -0.23
N SER A 68 21.59 -10.23 -1.00
CA SER A 68 21.90 -11.62 -1.37
C SER A 68 23.07 -11.78 -2.35
N GLY A 69 23.49 -10.69 -3.03
CA GLY A 69 24.49 -10.73 -4.09
C GLY A 69 23.98 -11.31 -5.42
N THR A 70 22.68 -11.61 -5.53
CA THR A 70 22.02 -12.09 -6.74
C THR A 70 20.90 -11.15 -7.17
N ASP A 71 20.56 -11.15 -8.45
CA ASP A 71 19.41 -10.39 -8.93
C ASP A 71 18.12 -10.93 -8.31
N ARG A 72 17.22 -10.02 -7.97
CA ARG A 72 15.91 -10.32 -7.39
C ARG A 72 14.81 -9.67 -8.22
N TYR A 73 13.90 -10.48 -8.74
CA TYR A 73 12.76 -10.03 -9.51
C TYR A 73 11.45 -10.26 -8.77
N SER A 74 10.54 -9.32 -8.92
CA SER A 74 9.16 -9.46 -8.42
C SER A 74 8.21 -8.63 -9.28
N ILE A 75 6.97 -9.08 -9.39
CA ILE A 75 5.91 -8.39 -10.12
C ILE A 75 4.79 -8.10 -9.13
N ALA A 76 4.53 -6.82 -8.88
CA ALA A 76 3.45 -6.37 -8.04
C ALA A 76 2.26 -5.95 -8.90
N PHE A 77 1.10 -6.51 -8.61
CA PHE A 77 -0.18 -6.09 -9.19
C PHE A 77 -1.00 -5.37 -8.13
N PHE A 78 -1.26 -4.09 -8.36
CA PHE A 78 -2.06 -3.24 -7.47
C PHE A 78 -3.51 -3.20 -7.94
N TYR A 79 -4.40 -3.75 -7.15
CA TYR A 79 -5.83 -3.70 -7.42
C TYR A 79 -6.47 -2.54 -6.67
N SER A 80 -7.19 -1.71 -7.41
CA SER A 80 -7.85 -0.51 -6.89
C SER A 80 -9.21 -0.32 -7.56
N PRO A 81 -10.15 0.41 -6.94
CA PRO A 81 -11.47 0.68 -7.54
C PRO A 81 -11.37 1.68 -8.68
N ASN A 82 -12.51 1.94 -9.32
CA ASN A 82 -12.64 3.05 -10.23
C ASN A 82 -12.32 4.37 -9.50
N VAL A 83 -11.72 5.31 -10.23
CA VAL A 83 -11.28 6.61 -9.67
C VAL A 83 -12.42 7.47 -9.11
N ASP A 84 -13.62 7.29 -9.60
CA ASP A 84 -14.81 8.02 -9.15
C ASP A 84 -15.57 7.32 -8.01
N THR A 85 -15.05 6.17 -7.52
CA THR A 85 -15.65 5.46 -6.41
C THR A 85 -15.54 6.26 -5.12
N VAL A 86 -16.66 6.40 -4.40
CA VAL A 86 -16.67 6.95 -3.04
C VAL A 86 -16.22 5.88 -2.07
N ILE A 87 -15.17 6.17 -1.32
CA ILE A 87 -14.64 5.31 -0.27
C ILE A 87 -15.22 5.79 1.07
N GLU A 88 -16.13 5.01 1.63
CA GLU A 88 -16.71 5.23 2.94
C GLU A 88 -16.59 3.96 3.78
N CYS A 89 -16.64 4.08 5.10
CA CYS A 89 -16.55 2.92 5.98
C CYS A 89 -17.69 1.95 5.69
N LEU A 90 -17.36 0.68 5.44
CA LEU A 90 -18.35 -0.37 5.18
C LEU A 90 -19.30 -0.51 6.37
N PRO A 91 -20.62 -0.58 6.14
CA PRO A 91 -21.59 -0.74 7.24
C PRO A 91 -21.32 -1.95 8.13
N SER A 92 -20.80 -3.04 7.56
CA SER A 92 -20.39 -4.24 8.31
C SER A 92 -19.17 -4.06 9.20
N CYS A 93 -18.45 -2.96 9.04
CA CYS A 93 -17.24 -2.62 9.82
C CYS A 93 -17.48 -1.47 10.80
N VAL A 94 -18.70 -0.95 10.88
CA VAL A 94 -19.09 0.17 11.74
C VAL A 94 -20.09 -0.31 12.78
N GLY A 95 -20.01 0.23 13.98
CA GLY A 95 -20.94 -0.11 15.08
C GLY A 95 -20.75 0.81 16.29
N PRO A 96 -21.51 0.61 17.37
CA PRO A 96 -21.41 1.43 18.58
C PRO A 96 -20.00 1.47 19.17
N ASP A 97 -19.29 0.32 19.13
CA ASP A 97 -17.93 0.19 19.68
C ASP A 97 -16.84 0.56 18.66
N ASN A 98 -17.19 0.74 17.39
CA ASN A 98 -16.28 1.14 16.32
C ASN A 98 -16.98 2.13 15.38
N PRO A 99 -17.20 3.38 15.78
CA PRO A 99 -17.82 4.39 14.94
C PRO A 99 -16.96 4.70 13.71
N PRO A 100 -17.54 5.30 12.65
CA PRO A 100 -16.77 5.66 11.45
C PRO A 100 -15.57 6.55 11.81
N ARG A 101 -14.38 6.15 11.39
CA ARG A 101 -13.12 6.87 11.64
C ARG A 101 -12.73 7.77 10.48
N TYR A 102 -13.34 7.56 9.32
CA TYR A 102 -13.01 8.23 8.08
C TYR A 102 -14.25 8.83 7.46
N GLU A 103 -14.17 10.10 7.07
CA GLU A 103 -15.19 10.73 6.26
C GLU A 103 -15.21 10.13 4.85
N PRO A 104 -16.38 10.01 4.20
CA PRO A 104 -16.47 9.60 2.80
C PRO A 104 -15.61 10.49 1.90
N ALA A 105 -14.89 9.90 0.98
CA ALA A 105 -14.05 10.63 0.03
C ALA A 105 -13.97 9.90 -1.31
N VAL A 106 -13.87 10.66 -2.40
CA VAL A 106 -13.67 10.08 -3.73
C VAL A 106 -12.26 9.49 -3.82
N TYR A 107 -12.14 8.28 -4.37
CA TYR A 107 -10.86 7.58 -4.46
C TYR A 107 -9.79 8.41 -5.19
N ARG A 108 -10.15 9.10 -6.27
CA ARG A 108 -9.26 10.03 -7.00
C ARG A 108 -8.59 11.03 -6.06
N ASP A 109 -9.37 11.66 -5.19
CA ASP A 109 -8.86 12.72 -4.30
C ASP A 109 -7.92 12.15 -3.26
N LEU A 110 -8.20 10.94 -2.74
CA LEU A 110 -7.31 10.21 -1.83
C LEU A 110 -5.99 9.85 -2.50
N VAL A 111 -6.03 9.39 -3.75
CA VAL A 111 -4.83 9.07 -4.55
C VAL A 111 -4.01 10.32 -4.82
N LEU A 112 -4.63 11.41 -5.24
CA LEU A 112 -3.94 12.68 -5.50
C LEU A 112 -3.31 13.24 -4.23
N ALA A 113 -4.02 13.19 -3.10
CA ALA A 113 -3.48 13.61 -1.81
C ALA A 113 -2.24 12.79 -1.42
N PHE A 114 -2.29 11.46 -1.60
CA PHE A 114 -1.15 10.58 -1.34
C PHE A 114 0.06 10.92 -2.23
N TYR A 115 -0.13 11.09 -3.52
CA TYR A 115 0.95 11.43 -4.44
C TYR A 115 1.52 12.82 -4.15
N ASN A 116 0.68 13.81 -3.84
CA ASN A 116 1.13 15.13 -3.46
C ASN A 116 2.00 15.11 -2.20
N ALA A 117 1.59 14.33 -1.19
CA ALA A 117 2.34 14.23 0.08
C ALA A 117 3.69 13.50 -0.08
N ASN A 118 3.79 12.52 -0.97
CA ASN A 118 4.93 11.61 -1.00
C ASN A 118 5.90 11.84 -2.17
N TYR A 119 5.42 12.39 -3.29
CA TYR A 119 6.22 12.44 -4.52
C TYR A 119 6.40 13.84 -5.09
N PHE A 120 5.41 14.73 -5.04
CA PHE A 120 5.50 16.04 -5.70
C PHE A 120 6.31 17.08 -4.95
N HIS A 121 6.72 16.85 -3.71
CA HIS A 121 7.63 17.71 -2.96
C HIS A 121 9.12 17.41 -3.23
N ARG A 122 9.45 16.37 -3.97
CA ARG A 122 10.83 16.10 -4.39
C ARG A 122 11.17 17.01 -5.55
N SER A 123 12.23 17.81 -5.40
CA SER A 123 12.66 18.93 -6.26
C SER A 123 12.88 18.63 -7.75
N GLY A 124 12.67 17.42 -8.25
CA GLY A 124 12.75 17.05 -9.66
C GLY A 124 11.41 17.11 -10.43
N TYR A 125 10.27 17.17 -9.74
CA TYR A 125 8.93 17.18 -10.39
C TYR A 125 8.34 18.59 -10.60
N ALA A 126 8.94 19.62 -10.00
CA ALA A 126 8.49 21.00 -10.17
C ALA A 126 8.63 21.49 -11.63
N GLY A 127 9.59 20.94 -12.40
CA GLY A 127 9.82 21.28 -13.81
C GLY A 127 8.80 20.72 -14.80
N ALA A 128 8.12 19.62 -14.48
CA ALA A 128 7.18 18.99 -15.40
C ALA A 128 5.81 19.72 -15.48
N ARG A 129 5.45 20.49 -14.44
CA ARG A 129 4.22 21.30 -14.43
C ARG A 129 4.31 22.57 -15.26
N ALA A 130 5.50 23.16 -15.40
CA ALA A 130 5.71 24.38 -16.18
C ALA A 130 5.75 24.13 -17.69
N ALA A 131 5.90 22.89 -18.14
CA ALA A 131 5.94 22.51 -19.56
C ALA A 131 4.57 22.07 -20.14
N ALA A 132 3.51 22.04 -19.32
CA ALA A 132 2.17 21.57 -19.71
C ALA A 132 1.09 22.67 -19.61
N SER A 133 1.49 23.96 -19.42
CA SER A 133 0.60 25.12 -19.41
C SER A 133 0.71 25.95 -20.69
#